data_bb47b8a223d7626824d28348b0469720
#
_entry.id   bb47b8a223d7626824d28348b0469720
#
_cell.length_a   1.000
_cell.length_b   1.000
_cell.length_c   1.000
_cell.angle_alpha   90.00
_cell.angle_beta   90.00
_cell.angle_gamma   90.00
#
_symmetry.space_group_name_H-M   'P 1'
#
loop_
_entity.id
_entity.type
_entity.pdbx_description
1 polymer ?
#
loop_
_entity_poly.entity_id
_entity_poly.type
_entity_poly.pdbx_seq_one_letter_code
_entity_poly.pdbx_strand_id
1 'polypeptide(L)'
;RFQKMMGNECHYVCADDAHGTPIMLKAKEMELEPETLIEQVKIRHQADLDDFHIDFSQYHSTHSEENREISELIYNRLNDSGYIKKRIISQAFDPEKEMFLPDRFIKGECPKCGADDQYGDNCEACGATYSTTELKNARSVISGATPIEKDSEHYFFDLPQFEKELEDWTKAGHLQDEVSNKLAEWFEQGLQQWDISRDKPYFGFKIPETEDKYFYVWLDAPIGYMASFKKLCDNSELNFD
;
A
#
# COMPACT_ATOMS: atom_id res chain seq x y z
N ARG A 1 -21.12 -15.74 5.70
CA ARG A 1 -22.51 -16.18 5.52
C ARG A 1 -22.69 -17.67 5.91
N PHE A 2 -21.91 -18.60 5.34
CA PHE A 2 -21.99 -20.04 5.67
C PHE A 2 -21.81 -20.30 7.17
N GLN A 3 -20.79 -19.73 7.80
CA GLN A 3 -20.54 -19.91 9.23
C GLN A 3 -21.72 -19.40 10.10
N LYS A 4 -22.26 -18.22 9.77
CA LYS A 4 -23.45 -17.67 10.45
C LYS A 4 -24.66 -18.58 10.25
N MET A 5 -24.88 -19.18 9.06
CA MET A 5 -25.96 -20.12 8.79
C MET A 5 -25.82 -21.45 9.57
N MET A 6 -24.59 -21.87 9.85
CA MET A 6 -24.27 -23.03 10.68
C MET A 6 -24.42 -22.76 12.19
N GLY A 7 -24.77 -21.53 12.58
CA GLY A 7 -24.92 -21.12 13.97
C GLY A 7 -23.59 -20.80 14.67
N ASN A 8 -22.51 -20.66 13.91
CA ASN A 8 -21.21 -20.26 14.46
C ASN A 8 -21.15 -18.74 14.65
N GLU A 9 -20.47 -18.30 15.70
CA GLU A 9 -20.08 -16.91 15.85
C GLU A 9 -19.10 -16.56 14.74
N CYS A 10 -19.35 -15.44 14.04
CA CYS A 10 -18.54 -15.01 12.92
C CYS A 10 -18.54 -13.49 12.81
N HIS A 11 -17.41 -12.89 13.07
CA HIS A 11 -17.17 -11.46 12.91
C HIS A 11 -16.54 -11.21 11.54
N TYR A 12 -17.34 -10.67 10.62
CA TYR A 12 -16.89 -10.35 9.27
C TYR A 12 -16.67 -8.87 9.15
N VAL A 13 -15.40 -8.46 9.09
CA VAL A 13 -14.98 -7.06 8.98
C VAL A 13 -14.38 -6.78 7.63
N CYS A 14 -14.52 -5.56 7.14
CA CYS A 14 -13.94 -5.06 5.90
C CYS A 14 -13.67 -3.55 6.01
N ALA A 15 -12.81 -3.04 5.15
CA ALA A 15 -12.56 -1.61 5.00
C ALA A 15 -12.25 -1.27 3.55
N ASP A 16 -12.57 -0.03 3.14
CA ASP A 16 -12.00 0.55 1.93
C ASP A 16 -10.52 0.84 2.14
N ASP A 17 -9.69 0.48 1.15
CA ASP A 17 -8.29 0.90 1.05
C ASP A 17 -8.26 2.32 0.45
N ALA A 18 -8.08 3.31 1.32
CA ALA A 18 -8.42 4.70 1.04
C ALA A 18 -7.21 5.60 0.72
N HIS A 19 -5.98 5.09 0.78
CA HIS A 19 -4.77 5.90 0.64
C HIS A 19 -4.08 5.75 -0.72
N GLY A 20 -3.12 6.63 -0.97
CA GLY A 20 -2.22 6.56 -2.10
C GLY A 20 -2.36 7.68 -3.13
N THR A 21 -1.36 7.75 -3.99
CA THR A 21 -1.29 8.73 -5.10
C THR A 21 -2.52 8.69 -6.02
N PRO A 22 -3.09 7.52 -6.41
CA PRO A 22 -4.27 7.47 -7.28
C PRO A 22 -5.49 8.20 -6.70
N ILE A 23 -5.73 8.04 -5.40
CA ILE A 23 -6.84 8.73 -4.70
C ILE A 23 -6.63 10.24 -4.73
N MET A 24 -5.42 10.70 -4.39
CA MET A 24 -5.06 12.12 -4.42
C MET A 24 -5.26 12.75 -5.80
N LEU A 25 -4.80 12.07 -6.85
CA LEU A 25 -4.91 12.56 -8.23
C LEU A 25 -6.36 12.57 -8.71
N LYS A 26 -7.14 11.54 -8.35
CA LYS A 26 -8.57 11.48 -8.71
C LYS A 26 -9.38 12.55 -7.99
N ALA A 27 -9.11 12.80 -6.74
CA ALA A 27 -9.73 13.90 -5.99
C ALA A 27 -9.44 15.25 -6.65
N LYS A 28 -8.18 15.49 -7.03
CA LYS A 28 -7.78 16.71 -7.73
C LYS A 28 -8.46 16.86 -9.10
N GLU A 29 -8.59 15.78 -9.88
CA GLU A 29 -9.32 15.77 -11.15
C GLU A 29 -10.80 16.15 -10.98
N MET A 30 -11.40 15.69 -9.87
CA MET A 30 -12.81 15.96 -9.54
C MET A 30 -13.01 17.27 -8.77
N GLU A 31 -11.95 18.04 -8.51
CA GLU A 31 -11.98 19.27 -7.72
C GLU A 31 -12.56 19.05 -6.29
N LEU A 32 -12.22 17.88 -5.69
CA LEU A 32 -12.63 17.48 -4.35
C LEU A 32 -11.41 17.34 -3.43
N GLU A 33 -11.67 17.49 -2.12
CA GLU A 33 -10.71 17.00 -1.12
C GLU A 33 -10.69 15.47 -1.10
N PRO A 34 -9.51 14.83 -0.91
CA PRO A 34 -9.40 13.37 -0.90
C PRO A 34 -10.36 12.68 0.08
N GLU A 35 -10.54 13.27 1.28
CA GLU A 35 -11.46 12.76 2.31
C GLU A 35 -12.91 12.74 1.82
N THR A 36 -13.32 13.76 1.08
CA THR A 36 -14.67 13.84 0.49
C THR A 36 -14.85 12.74 -0.56
N LEU A 37 -13.84 12.52 -1.39
CA LEU A 37 -13.89 11.47 -2.42
C LEU A 37 -14.01 10.08 -1.79
N ILE A 38 -13.16 9.74 -0.81
CA ILE A 38 -13.18 8.41 -0.18
C ILE A 38 -14.49 8.15 0.56
N GLU A 39 -15.08 9.15 1.21
CA GLU A 39 -16.39 8.99 1.87
C GLU A 39 -17.51 8.73 0.85
N GLN A 40 -17.52 9.44 -0.28
CA GLN A 40 -18.49 9.18 -1.36
C GLN A 40 -18.33 7.76 -1.95
N VAL A 41 -17.09 7.29 -2.10
CA VAL A 41 -16.79 5.94 -2.61
C VAL A 41 -17.24 4.90 -1.61
N LYS A 42 -16.94 5.09 -0.32
CA LYS A 42 -17.35 4.20 0.77
C LYS A 42 -18.87 4.00 0.81
N ILE A 43 -19.63 5.10 0.74
CA ILE A 43 -21.11 5.04 0.71
C ILE A 43 -21.61 4.20 -0.46
N ARG A 44 -21.01 4.35 -1.66
CA ARG A 44 -21.39 3.56 -2.83
C ARG A 44 -21.03 2.10 -2.69
N HIS A 45 -19.78 1.80 -2.26
CA HIS A 45 -19.34 0.42 -2.03
C HIS A 45 -20.25 -0.29 -1.03
N GLN A 46 -20.61 0.39 0.07
CA GLN A 46 -21.49 -0.18 1.07
C GLN A 46 -22.89 -0.45 0.48
N ALA A 47 -23.46 0.47 -0.29
CA ALA A 47 -24.74 0.28 -0.93
C ALA A 47 -24.72 -0.90 -1.93
N ASP A 48 -23.68 -0.98 -2.77
CA ASP A 48 -23.51 -2.09 -3.71
C ASP A 48 -23.38 -3.44 -2.98
N LEU A 49 -22.62 -3.49 -1.89
CA LEU A 49 -22.44 -4.70 -1.10
C LEU A 49 -23.73 -5.13 -0.38
N ASP A 50 -24.52 -4.16 0.10
CA ASP A 50 -25.83 -4.39 0.70
C ASP A 50 -26.82 -4.97 -0.34
N ASP A 51 -26.80 -4.49 -1.57
CA ASP A 51 -27.63 -5.02 -2.68
C ASP A 51 -27.28 -6.47 -3.01
N PHE A 52 -26.01 -6.88 -2.83
CA PHE A 52 -25.58 -8.28 -2.92
C PHE A 52 -25.82 -9.09 -1.63
N HIS A 53 -26.48 -8.51 -0.64
CA HIS A 53 -26.73 -9.11 0.67
C HIS A 53 -25.45 -9.58 1.37
N ILE A 54 -24.38 -8.79 1.25
CA ILE A 54 -23.13 -8.99 1.98
C ILE A 54 -23.23 -8.22 3.29
N ASP A 55 -23.41 -8.94 4.39
CA ASP A 55 -23.64 -8.41 5.73
C ASP A 55 -22.34 -8.43 6.52
N PHE A 56 -21.67 -7.27 6.61
CA PHE A 56 -20.49 -7.10 7.46
C PHE A 56 -20.89 -6.84 8.92
N SER A 57 -20.11 -7.38 9.86
CA SER A 57 -20.19 -7.00 11.27
C SER A 57 -19.71 -5.57 11.49
N GLN A 58 -18.71 -5.15 10.70
CA GLN A 58 -18.21 -3.77 10.63
C GLN A 58 -17.64 -3.52 9.22
N TYR A 59 -18.14 -2.50 8.53
CA TYR A 59 -17.52 -1.92 7.33
C TYR A 59 -16.84 -0.61 7.70
N HIS A 60 -15.57 -0.45 7.38
CA HIS A 60 -14.75 0.67 7.85
C HIS A 60 -13.96 1.33 6.70
N SER A 61 -12.92 2.06 7.03
CA SER A 61 -11.97 2.68 6.10
C SER A 61 -10.57 2.61 6.67
N THR A 62 -9.57 2.41 5.82
CA THR A 62 -8.17 2.54 6.24
C THR A 62 -7.82 3.98 6.60
N HIS A 63 -8.55 4.98 6.07
CA HIS A 63 -8.46 6.36 6.53
C HIS A 63 -9.33 6.56 7.78
N SER A 64 -8.86 6.05 8.92
CA SER A 64 -9.55 6.14 10.21
C SER A 64 -8.58 6.35 11.35
N GLU A 65 -9.08 6.88 12.47
CA GLU A 65 -8.27 7.12 13.65
C GLU A 65 -7.69 5.81 14.20
N GLU A 66 -8.50 4.76 14.26
CA GLU A 66 -8.09 3.44 14.73
C GLU A 66 -6.92 2.89 13.89
N ASN A 67 -6.97 3.07 12.57
CA ASN A 67 -5.90 2.61 11.68
C ASN A 67 -4.64 3.46 11.84
N ARG A 68 -4.79 4.77 12.01
CA ARG A 68 -3.66 5.67 12.27
C ARG A 68 -2.94 5.28 13.58
N GLU A 69 -3.68 5.14 14.66
CA GLU A 69 -3.13 4.78 15.98
C GLU A 69 -2.37 3.45 15.95
N ILE A 70 -2.94 2.42 15.32
CA ILE A 70 -2.30 1.09 15.23
C ILE A 70 -1.07 1.14 14.32
N SER A 71 -1.15 1.85 13.18
CA SER A 71 -0.01 2.02 12.27
C SER A 71 1.17 2.74 12.94
N GLU A 72 0.88 3.84 13.64
CA GLU A 72 1.88 4.58 14.41
C GLU A 72 2.46 3.73 15.55
N LEU A 73 1.64 2.96 16.26
CA LEU A 73 2.08 2.06 17.33
C LEU A 73 3.06 0.99 16.79
N ILE A 74 2.68 0.33 15.69
CA ILE A 74 3.53 -0.70 15.06
C ILE A 74 4.84 -0.07 14.58
N TYR A 75 4.76 1.05 13.87
CA TYR A 75 5.95 1.76 13.41
C TYR A 75 6.89 2.14 14.56
N ASN A 76 6.37 2.75 15.63
CA ASN A 76 7.18 3.17 16.77
C ASN A 76 7.86 1.98 17.44
N ARG A 77 7.16 0.86 17.64
CA ARG A 77 7.76 -0.38 18.20
C ARG A 77 8.89 -0.92 17.32
N LEU A 78 8.69 -0.92 15.99
CA LEU A 78 9.72 -1.36 15.04
C LEU A 78 10.92 -0.41 15.04
N ASN A 79 10.67 0.90 15.09
CA ASN A 79 11.71 1.92 15.12
C ASN A 79 12.53 1.84 16.41
N ASP A 80 11.88 1.76 17.57
CA ASP A 80 12.54 1.62 18.88
C ASP A 80 13.36 0.34 19.00
N SER A 81 12.93 -0.73 18.31
CA SER A 81 13.63 -2.01 18.22
C SER A 81 14.76 -2.02 17.16
N GLY A 82 14.94 -0.91 16.43
CA GLY A 82 16.01 -0.77 15.45
C GLY A 82 15.74 -1.47 14.10
N TYR A 83 14.50 -1.85 13.81
CA TYR A 83 14.11 -2.50 12.56
C TYR A 83 13.70 -1.51 11.45
N ILE A 84 13.71 -0.21 11.73
CA ILE A 84 13.53 0.82 10.71
C ILE A 84 14.88 1.39 10.32
N LYS A 85 15.19 1.36 9.03
CA LYS A 85 16.43 1.86 8.44
C LYS A 85 16.15 3.07 7.55
N LYS A 86 17.08 4.01 7.51
CA LYS A 86 17.00 5.18 6.63
C LYS A 86 18.03 5.07 5.52
N ARG A 87 17.63 5.35 4.30
CA ARG A 87 18.53 5.39 3.15
C ARG A 87 18.12 6.50 2.20
N ILE A 88 19.09 7.11 1.57
CA ILE A 88 18.87 8.01 0.42
C ILE A 88 18.73 7.13 -0.81
N ILE A 89 17.65 7.34 -1.56
CA ILE A 89 17.42 6.71 -2.85
C ILE A 89 17.17 7.77 -3.92
N SER A 90 17.57 7.48 -5.15
CA SER A 90 17.27 8.32 -6.30
C SER A 90 15.99 7.84 -6.96
N GLN A 91 15.06 8.74 -7.22
CA GLN A 91 13.76 8.45 -7.82
C GLN A 91 13.42 9.46 -8.91
N ALA A 92 12.56 9.02 -9.84
CA ALA A 92 12.02 9.91 -10.85
C ALA A 92 11.12 10.98 -10.22
N PHE A 93 11.34 12.22 -10.59
CA PHE A 93 10.63 13.39 -10.09
C PHE A 93 10.07 14.22 -11.26
N ASP A 94 8.81 14.61 -11.16
CA ASP A 94 8.16 15.51 -12.10
C ASP A 94 8.45 16.96 -11.69
N PRO A 95 9.23 17.71 -12.50
CA PRO A 95 9.60 19.07 -12.14
C PRO A 95 8.45 20.08 -12.27
N GLU A 96 7.40 19.76 -13.08
CA GLU A 96 6.25 20.65 -13.26
C GLU A 96 5.19 20.47 -12.16
N LYS A 97 5.06 19.24 -11.63
CA LYS A 97 4.11 18.92 -10.57
C LYS A 97 4.76 18.89 -9.19
N GLU A 98 6.09 19.03 -9.14
CA GLU A 98 6.90 19.01 -7.92
C GLU A 98 6.63 17.76 -7.05
N MET A 99 6.56 16.58 -7.72
CA MET A 99 6.26 15.31 -7.03
C MET A 99 7.10 14.16 -7.55
N PHE A 100 7.40 13.20 -6.68
CA PHE A 100 7.99 11.92 -7.07
C PHE A 100 6.96 11.07 -7.83
N LEU A 101 7.43 10.38 -8.85
CA LEU A 101 6.59 9.59 -9.73
C LEU A 101 6.72 8.10 -9.40
N PRO A 102 5.63 7.42 -8.99
CA PRO A 102 5.57 5.97 -9.07
C PRO A 102 5.75 5.47 -10.50
N ASP A 103 6.28 4.27 -10.68
CA ASP A 103 6.63 3.70 -11.99
C ASP A 103 5.47 3.72 -12.99
N ARG A 104 4.24 3.52 -12.52
CA ARG A 104 3.02 3.58 -13.34
C ARG A 104 2.62 4.99 -13.83
N PHE A 105 3.24 6.02 -13.27
CA PHE A 105 3.05 7.40 -13.71
C PHE A 105 4.15 7.90 -14.65
N ILE A 106 5.01 6.98 -15.10
CA ILE A 106 6.05 7.23 -16.11
C ILE A 106 5.79 6.31 -17.29
N LYS A 107 5.81 6.88 -18.48
CA LYS A 107 5.70 6.14 -19.71
C LYS A 107 6.79 6.55 -20.69
N GLY A 108 7.19 5.62 -21.55
CA GLY A 108 8.20 5.85 -22.58
C GLY A 108 8.37 4.66 -23.51
N GLU A 109 9.48 4.63 -24.22
CA GLU A 109 9.82 3.58 -25.15
C GLU A 109 10.62 2.47 -24.42
N CYS A 110 10.22 1.22 -24.60
CA CYS A 110 10.89 0.06 -24.03
C CYS A 110 12.37 -0.01 -24.47
N PRO A 111 13.34 -0.11 -23.55
CA PRO A 111 14.77 -0.16 -23.91
C PRO A 111 15.14 -1.42 -24.68
N LYS A 112 14.35 -2.51 -24.58
CA LYS A 112 14.66 -3.81 -25.19
C LYS A 112 13.98 -4.02 -26.55
N CYS A 113 12.69 -3.73 -26.68
CA CYS A 113 11.97 -4.00 -27.92
C CYS A 113 11.55 -2.75 -28.71
N GLY A 114 11.70 -1.55 -28.14
CA GLY A 114 11.36 -0.29 -28.78
C GLY A 114 9.85 -0.02 -28.85
N ALA A 115 9.01 -0.79 -28.13
CA ALA A 115 7.58 -0.52 -28.05
C ALA A 115 7.32 0.81 -27.32
N ASP A 116 6.49 1.65 -27.89
CA ASP A 116 6.10 2.93 -27.31
C ASP A 116 5.09 2.75 -26.16
N ASP A 117 4.96 3.79 -25.32
CA ASP A 117 3.94 3.94 -24.29
C ASP A 117 3.99 2.86 -23.18
N GLN A 118 5.17 2.32 -22.90
CA GLN A 118 5.40 1.33 -21.86
C GLN A 118 5.61 1.99 -20.50
N TYR A 119 5.23 1.29 -19.42
CA TYR A 119 5.40 1.77 -18.05
C TYR A 119 6.86 1.78 -17.59
N GLY A 120 7.14 2.51 -16.49
CA GLY A 120 8.50 2.74 -15.99
C GLY A 120 9.24 1.51 -15.47
N ASP A 121 8.55 0.41 -15.21
CA ASP A 121 9.09 -0.81 -14.60
C ASP A 121 9.00 -2.06 -15.50
N ASN A 122 8.09 -2.07 -16.49
CA ASN A 122 7.85 -3.24 -17.33
C ASN A 122 7.31 -2.90 -18.72
N CYS A 123 7.53 -3.81 -19.66
CA CYS A 123 7.00 -3.74 -21.02
C CYS A 123 5.86 -4.73 -21.22
N GLU A 124 4.67 -4.24 -21.49
CA GLU A 124 3.50 -5.08 -21.78
C GLU A 124 3.62 -5.82 -23.13
N ALA A 125 4.44 -5.30 -24.06
CA ALA A 125 4.61 -5.91 -25.38
C ALA A 125 5.60 -7.09 -25.38
N CYS A 126 6.68 -7.04 -24.59
CA CYS A 126 7.70 -8.09 -24.61
C CYS A 126 7.96 -8.76 -23.25
N GLY A 127 7.26 -8.32 -22.20
CA GLY A 127 7.40 -8.88 -20.85
C GLY A 127 8.72 -8.53 -20.14
N ALA A 128 9.52 -7.64 -20.70
CA ALA A 128 10.79 -7.24 -20.09
C ALA A 128 10.57 -6.34 -18.89
N THR A 129 11.37 -6.54 -17.84
CA THR A 129 11.49 -5.64 -16.71
C THR A 129 12.75 -4.79 -16.82
N TYR A 130 12.70 -3.57 -16.33
CA TYR A 130 13.80 -2.59 -16.37
C TYR A 130 13.59 -1.54 -15.30
N SER A 131 14.62 -0.74 -15.02
CA SER A 131 14.45 0.44 -14.16
C SER A 131 13.89 1.61 -14.96
N THR A 132 13.23 2.53 -14.28
CA THR A 132 12.65 3.74 -14.88
C THR A 132 13.70 4.58 -15.64
N THR A 133 14.95 4.54 -15.19
CA THR A 133 16.07 5.26 -15.82
C THR A 133 16.52 4.65 -17.15
N GLU A 134 16.18 3.41 -17.43
CA GLU A 134 16.48 2.73 -18.71
C GLU A 134 15.44 3.04 -19.79
N LEU A 135 14.26 3.53 -19.39
CA LEU A 135 13.16 3.86 -20.31
C LEU A 135 13.56 5.02 -21.23
N LYS A 136 13.45 4.82 -22.53
CA LYS A 136 13.75 5.88 -23.50
C LYS A 136 12.58 6.84 -23.65
N ASN A 137 12.89 8.12 -23.90
CA ASN A 137 11.86 9.15 -24.08
C ASN A 137 10.84 9.17 -22.94
N ALA A 138 11.30 8.94 -21.70
CA ALA A 138 10.44 8.90 -20.51
C ALA A 138 9.69 10.21 -20.33
N ARG A 139 8.40 10.12 -20.01
CA ARG A 139 7.54 11.26 -19.71
C ARG A 139 6.64 10.97 -18.51
N SER A 140 6.36 12.00 -17.74
CA SER A 140 5.31 11.96 -16.72
C SER A 140 3.94 11.82 -17.37
N VAL A 141 3.13 10.85 -16.90
CA VAL A 141 1.73 10.70 -17.34
C VAL A 141 0.87 11.88 -16.84
N ILE A 142 1.33 12.58 -15.80
CA ILE A 142 0.57 13.64 -15.12
C ILE A 142 0.74 14.99 -15.82
N SER A 143 2.00 15.34 -16.21
CA SER A 143 2.33 16.64 -16.79
C SER A 143 2.78 16.56 -18.25
N GLY A 144 3.28 15.41 -18.69
CA GLY A 144 3.98 15.25 -19.96
C GLY A 144 5.48 15.64 -19.88
N ALA A 145 5.92 16.22 -18.77
CA ALA A 145 7.32 16.62 -18.60
C ALA A 145 8.26 15.41 -18.58
N THR A 146 9.51 15.63 -19.00
CA THR A 146 10.57 14.64 -18.83
C THR A 146 10.94 14.55 -17.34
N PRO A 147 10.82 13.38 -16.69
CA PRO A 147 11.23 13.22 -15.30
C PRO A 147 12.72 13.49 -15.11
N ILE A 148 13.08 14.03 -13.96
CA ILE A 148 14.48 14.16 -13.51
C ILE A 148 14.73 13.21 -12.35
N GLU A 149 15.99 12.81 -12.16
CA GLU A 149 16.37 12.09 -10.94
C GLU A 149 16.51 13.08 -9.77
N LYS A 150 15.95 12.69 -8.63
CA LYS A 150 16.04 13.46 -7.39
C LYS A 150 16.20 12.51 -6.21
N ASP A 151 17.15 12.83 -5.35
CA ASP A 151 17.41 12.06 -4.14
C ASP A 151 16.40 12.40 -3.05
N SER A 152 15.98 11.35 -2.31
CA SER A 152 15.16 11.50 -1.13
C SER A 152 15.53 10.46 -0.08
N GLU A 153 15.46 10.84 1.21
CA GLU A 153 15.62 9.91 2.32
C GLU A 153 14.33 9.10 2.48
N HIS A 154 14.46 7.77 2.46
CA HIS A 154 13.36 6.83 2.65
C HIS A 154 13.55 5.94 3.88
N TYR A 155 12.44 5.47 4.41
CA TYR A 155 12.35 4.60 5.58
C TYR A 155 12.05 3.18 5.13
N PHE A 156 12.86 2.24 5.59
CA PHE A 156 12.79 0.84 5.20
C PHE A 156 12.54 -0.04 6.42
N PHE A 157 11.58 -0.93 6.33
CA PHE A 157 11.47 -2.03 7.27
C PHE A 157 12.51 -3.11 6.95
N ASP A 158 13.31 -3.48 7.95
CA ASP A 158 14.41 -4.46 7.81
C ASP A 158 13.88 -5.90 7.82
N LEU A 159 13.03 -6.20 6.82
CA LEU A 159 12.34 -7.49 6.65
C LEU A 159 13.30 -8.72 6.70
N PRO A 160 14.55 -8.67 6.18
CA PRO A 160 15.50 -9.78 6.30
C PRO A 160 15.74 -10.27 7.73
N GLN A 161 15.61 -9.43 8.74
CA GLN A 161 15.75 -9.83 10.14
C GLN A 161 14.69 -10.82 10.61
N PHE A 162 13.57 -10.90 9.90
CA PHE A 162 12.43 -11.77 10.19
C PHE A 162 12.37 -12.99 9.27
N GLU A 163 13.30 -13.13 8.32
CA GLU A 163 13.26 -14.17 7.27
C GLU A 163 13.11 -15.56 7.85
N LYS A 164 13.96 -15.92 8.84
CA LYS A 164 13.90 -17.24 9.46
C LYS A 164 12.57 -17.51 10.17
N GLU A 165 12.07 -16.53 10.93
CA GLU A 165 10.80 -16.65 11.66
C GLU A 165 9.63 -16.80 10.69
N LEU A 166 9.59 -15.99 9.62
CA LEU A 166 8.57 -16.05 8.59
C LEU A 166 8.61 -17.38 7.83
N GLU A 167 9.82 -17.86 7.48
CA GLU A 167 9.98 -19.15 6.81
C GLU A 167 9.49 -20.31 7.68
N ASP A 168 9.88 -20.33 8.96
CA ASP A 168 9.44 -21.35 9.92
C ASP A 168 7.91 -21.31 10.08
N TRP A 169 7.30 -20.11 10.17
CA TRP A 169 5.85 -19.96 10.30
C TRP A 169 5.10 -20.40 9.03
N THR A 170 5.58 -20.05 7.85
CA THR A 170 4.91 -20.43 6.58
C THR A 170 4.94 -21.93 6.34
N LYS A 171 5.96 -22.65 6.87
CA LYS A 171 6.10 -24.11 6.78
C LYS A 171 5.36 -24.87 7.89
N ALA A 172 4.80 -24.19 8.88
CA ALA A 172 4.15 -24.82 10.03
C ALA A 172 2.70 -25.32 9.76
N GLY A 173 2.23 -25.28 8.52
CA GLY A 173 0.89 -25.76 8.12
C GLY A 173 -0.23 -24.76 8.37
N HIS A 174 0.08 -23.48 8.57
CA HIS A 174 -0.90 -22.41 8.72
C HIS A 174 -1.51 -21.96 7.38
N LEU A 175 -0.83 -22.24 6.28
CA LEU A 175 -1.18 -21.79 4.92
C LEU A 175 -1.53 -23.00 4.05
N GLN A 176 -2.25 -22.73 2.97
CA GLN A 176 -2.44 -23.70 1.88
C GLN A 176 -1.09 -24.02 1.22
N ASP A 177 -0.93 -25.24 0.74
CA ASP A 177 0.34 -25.72 0.17
C ASP A 177 0.81 -24.85 -1.01
N GLU A 178 -0.11 -24.41 -1.87
CA GLU A 178 0.20 -23.54 -3.01
C GLU A 178 0.75 -22.18 -2.57
N VAL A 179 0.22 -21.63 -1.49
CA VAL A 179 0.69 -20.35 -0.92
C VAL A 179 2.07 -20.53 -0.29
N SER A 180 2.26 -21.58 0.51
CA SER A 180 3.54 -21.90 1.14
C SER A 180 4.64 -22.12 0.09
N ASN A 181 4.34 -22.87 -0.98
CA ASN A 181 5.27 -23.12 -2.08
C ASN A 181 5.64 -21.81 -2.81
N LYS A 182 4.67 -20.92 -3.02
CA LYS A 182 4.96 -19.63 -3.67
C LYS A 182 5.82 -18.72 -2.79
N LEU A 183 5.58 -18.68 -1.49
CA LEU A 183 6.40 -17.90 -0.55
C LEU A 183 7.82 -18.47 -0.44
N ALA A 184 8.02 -19.79 -0.57
CA ALA A 184 9.33 -20.41 -0.54
C ALA A 184 10.28 -19.84 -1.61
N GLU A 185 9.76 -19.48 -2.80
CA GLU A 185 10.55 -18.85 -3.86
C GLU A 185 11.17 -17.50 -3.40
N TRP A 186 10.47 -16.75 -2.55
CA TRP A 186 10.97 -15.48 -2.03
C TRP A 186 12.08 -15.69 -0.99
N PHE A 187 11.94 -16.69 -0.14
CA PHE A 187 12.99 -17.05 0.83
C PHE A 187 14.26 -17.56 0.13
N GLU A 188 14.13 -18.33 -0.97
CA GLU A 188 15.28 -18.77 -1.78
C GLU A 188 16.05 -17.60 -2.41
N GLN A 189 15.36 -16.51 -2.76
CA GLN A 189 15.98 -15.29 -3.29
C GLN A 189 16.53 -14.37 -2.18
N GLY A 190 16.16 -14.60 -0.93
CA GLY A 190 16.43 -13.74 0.21
C GLY A 190 15.51 -12.52 0.27
N LEU A 191 14.90 -12.31 1.43
CA LEU A 191 14.02 -11.18 1.65
C LEU A 191 14.81 -9.86 1.58
N GLN A 192 14.20 -8.83 1.03
CA GLN A 192 14.79 -7.51 0.89
C GLN A 192 14.15 -6.52 1.87
N GLN A 193 14.89 -5.46 2.22
CA GLN A 193 14.33 -4.35 2.98
C GLN A 193 13.17 -3.72 2.21
N TRP A 194 12.07 -3.49 2.88
CA TRP A 194 10.85 -2.96 2.29
C TRP A 194 10.72 -1.46 2.53
N ASP A 195 10.60 -0.69 1.46
CA ASP A 195 10.35 0.76 1.53
C ASP A 195 8.91 1.03 1.99
N ILE A 196 8.79 1.57 3.20
CA ILE A 196 7.50 1.87 3.85
C ILE A 196 7.14 3.36 3.81
N SER A 197 7.91 4.18 3.11
CA SER A 197 7.72 5.63 3.07
C SER A 197 7.37 6.16 1.69
N ARG A 198 6.68 7.31 1.67
CA ARG A 198 6.42 8.10 0.46
C ARG A 198 6.63 9.57 0.75
N ASP A 199 7.11 10.29 -0.26
CA ASP A 199 7.28 11.74 -0.23
C ASP A 199 5.96 12.47 -0.50
N LYS A 200 5.85 13.69 0.00
CA LYS A 200 4.76 14.58 -0.41
C LYS A 200 4.89 14.99 -1.90
N PRO A 201 3.76 15.31 -2.59
CA PRO A 201 2.39 15.18 -2.10
C PRO A 201 1.93 13.72 -2.11
N TYR A 202 1.31 13.30 -1.03
CA TYR A 202 0.79 11.94 -0.89
C TYR A 202 -0.43 11.96 0.05
N PHE A 203 -1.46 11.21 -0.26
CA PHE A 203 -2.62 11.03 0.61
C PHE A 203 -2.44 9.76 1.45
N GLY A 204 -2.27 9.93 2.74
CA GLY A 204 -2.02 8.88 3.70
C GLY A 204 -1.62 9.43 5.07
N PHE A 205 -1.29 8.57 6.01
CA PHE A 205 -0.83 8.99 7.32
C PHE A 205 0.64 9.41 7.29
N LYS A 206 0.96 10.48 7.99
CA LYS A 206 2.36 10.90 8.17
C LYS A 206 3.11 9.90 9.04
N ILE A 207 4.38 9.67 8.70
CA ILE A 207 5.30 8.95 9.58
C ILE A 207 5.62 9.85 10.78
N PRO A 208 5.49 9.35 12.03
CA PRO A 208 5.82 10.12 13.21
C PRO A 208 7.21 10.76 13.16
N GLU A 209 7.35 11.94 13.73
CA GLU A 209 8.61 12.72 13.79
C GLU A 209 9.22 13.08 12.42
N THR A 210 8.42 13.07 11.34
CA THR A 210 8.83 13.54 10.03
C THR A 210 8.02 14.74 9.56
N GLU A 211 8.59 15.59 8.69
CA GLU A 211 7.86 16.75 8.16
C GLU A 211 6.99 16.36 6.96
N ASP A 212 7.56 15.63 5.99
CA ASP A 212 7.02 15.43 4.66
C ASP A 212 7.08 13.96 4.19
N LYS A 213 7.03 13.01 5.14
CA LYS A 213 7.01 11.58 4.85
C LYS A 213 5.70 10.96 5.30
N TYR A 214 5.20 10.06 4.49
CA TYR A 214 3.93 9.36 4.69
C TYR A 214 4.16 7.85 4.66
N PHE A 215 3.34 7.09 5.38
CA PHE A 215 3.34 5.65 5.24
C PHE A 215 2.89 5.25 3.83
N TYR A 216 3.59 4.29 3.27
CA TYR A 216 3.15 3.64 2.05
C TYR A 216 1.85 2.86 2.30
N VAL A 217 0.88 2.99 1.42
CA VAL A 217 -0.44 2.37 1.55
C VAL A 217 -0.41 0.87 1.88
N TRP A 218 0.56 0.13 1.39
CA TRP A 218 0.71 -1.30 1.70
C TRP A 218 1.19 -1.58 3.14
N LEU A 219 1.61 -0.57 3.89
CA LEU A 219 1.83 -0.72 5.33
C LEU A 219 0.51 -0.64 6.09
N ASP A 220 -0.31 0.38 5.83
CA ASP A 220 -1.52 0.65 6.60
C ASP A 220 -2.75 -0.13 6.11
N ALA A 221 -2.77 -0.56 4.85
CA ALA A 221 -3.87 -1.35 4.30
C ALA A 221 -4.11 -2.69 5.06
N PRO A 222 -3.10 -3.55 5.30
CA PRO A 222 -3.31 -4.77 6.08
C PRO A 222 -3.64 -4.48 7.55
N ILE A 223 -3.16 -3.37 8.12
CA ILE A 223 -3.52 -2.92 9.47
C ILE A 223 -5.01 -2.54 9.55
N GLY A 224 -5.60 -2.15 8.44
CA GLY A 224 -7.03 -1.87 8.30
C GLY A 224 -7.96 -3.01 8.78
N TYR A 225 -7.52 -4.28 8.71
CA TYR A 225 -8.26 -5.40 9.30
C TYR A 225 -8.30 -5.31 10.82
N MET A 226 -7.17 -4.97 11.45
CA MET A 226 -7.10 -4.76 12.90
C MET A 226 -7.93 -3.53 13.30
N ALA A 227 -7.83 -2.44 12.56
CA ALA A 227 -8.60 -1.21 12.79
C ALA A 227 -10.11 -1.45 12.69
N SER A 228 -10.54 -2.21 11.68
CA SER A 228 -11.95 -2.57 11.50
C SER A 228 -12.47 -3.45 12.64
N PHE A 229 -11.66 -4.39 13.11
CA PHE A 229 -12.00 -5.22 14.26
C PHE A 229 -12.01 -4.42 15.57
N LYS A 230 -11.02 -3.53 15.76
CA LYS A 230 -11.01 -2.60 16.89
C LYS A 230 -12.29 -1.77 16.94
N LYS A 231 -12.70 -1.21 15.81
CA LYS A 231 -13.96 -0.44 15.71
C LYS A 231 -15.18 -1.27 16.05
N LEU A 232 -15.22 -2.54 15.65
CA LEU A 232 -16.28 -3.47 16.04
C LEU A 232 -16.30 -3.67 17.56
N CYS A 233 -15.13 -3.89 18.18
CA CYS A 233 -15.00 -4.05 19.63
C CYS A 233 -15.45 -2.81 20.38
N ASP A 234 -15.04 -1.61 19.93
CA ASP A 234 -15.44 -0.34 20.54
C ASP A 234 -16.96 -0.10 20.51
N ASN A 235 -17.65 -0.70 19.55
CA ASN A 235 -19.11 -0.59 19.38
C ASN A 235 -19.89 -1.82 19.93
N SER A 236 -19.24 -2.76 20.59
CA SER A 236 -19.83 -4.00 21.09
C SER A 236 -19.24 -4.41 22.45
N GLU A 237 -19.62 -5.58 22.96
CA GLU A 237 -19.04 -6.16 24.18
C GLU A 237 -17.77 -7.01 23.91
N LEU A 238 -17.28 -7.03 22.67
CA LEU A 238 -16.08 -7.77 22.30
C LEU A 238 -14.83 -7.07 22.85
N ASN A 239 -13.81 -7.85 23.18
CA ASN A 239 -12.50 -7.34 23.58
C ASN A 239 -11.55 -7.35 22.38
N PHE A 240 -10.79 -6.27 22.19
CA PHE A 240 -9.77 -6.18 21.15
C PHE A 240 -8.42 -6.74 21.59
N ASP A 241 -8.13 -6.77 22.91
CA ASP A 241 -6.85 -7.20 23.51
C ASP A 241 -6.64 -8.73 23.45
#